data_860ff6455e33d8a2ba27e50c40319e6e
#
_entry.id   860ff6455e33d8a2ba27e50c40319e6e
#
_cell.length_a   1.000
_cell.length_b   1.000
_cell.length_c   1.000
_cell.angle_alpha   90.00
_cell.angle_beta   90.00
_cell.angle_gamma   90.00
#
_symmetry.space_group_name_H-M   'P 1'
#
loop_
_entity.id
_entity.type
_entity.pdbx_description
1 polymer ?
#
loop_
_entity_poly.entity_id
_entity_poly.type
_entity_poly.pdbx_seq_one_letter_code
_entity_poly.pdbx_strand_id
1 'polypeptide(L)'
;MTRPRAASDRFVAQLPDHIRSQVAVIHSPLLKIEPLEVAVEFDDSAGLIFTSANGVNAAALLNVDRRPPAYCVGPATTQAAQDAGWDAQMLGATAEELVANLLKLKPRSPLLHLRGEHSRGNVAGRLTESGLTTREQPIYRQQLLPLSDEASQAAEANQPIIAPLFSPRTARQFADVWAGSAPLWLAAISEATAEPLKTLRFERLKIADEPTPDKMQKAVKKLVNHVMRVEGAPGAD
;
A
#
# COMPACT_ATOMS: atom_id res chain seq x y z
N MET A 1 9.62 9.78 -1.01
CA MET A 1 8.32 9.10 -0.71
C MET A 1 8.16 7.90 -1.62
N THR A 2 7.99 6.71 -1.05
CA THR A 2 8.09 5.40 -1.73
C THR A 2 6.73 4.79 -2.16
N ARG A 3 5.62 5.43 -1.80
CA ARG A 3 4.25 5.03 -2.18
C ARG A 3 3.84 5.62 -3.53
N PRO A 4 2.77 5.11 -4.19
CA PRO A 4 2.14 5.78 -5.31
C PRO A 4 1.81 7.25 -5.00
N ARG A 5 1.92 8.14 -5.99
CA ARG A 5 1.88 9.60 -5.84
C ARG A 5 0.73 10.08 -4.95
N ALA A 6 -0.50 9.72 -5.27
CA ALA A 6 -1.67 10.16 -4.50
C ALA A 6 -1.64 9.74 -3.02
N ALA A 7 -1.10 8.55 -2.71
CA ALA A 7 -0.96 8.09 -1.32
C ALA A 7 0.19 8.81 -0.59
N SER A 8 1.24 9.19 -1.31
CA SER A 8 2.34 10.01 -0.79
C SER A 8 1.87 11.42 -0.48
N ASP A 9 1.14 12.05 -1.40
CA ASP A 9 0.63 13.42 -1.24
C ASP A 9 -0.31 13.51 -0.04
N ARG A 10 -1.24 12.55 0.14
CA ARG A 10 -2.10 12.49 1.34
C ARG A 10 -1.30 12.36 2.62
N PHE A 11 -0.26 11.52 2.64
CA PHE A 11 0.59 11.37 3.82
C PHE A 11 1.36 12.65 4.15
N VAL A 12 1.95 13.29 3.14
CA VAL A 12 2.69 14.54 3.30
C VAL A 12 1.76 15.67 3.76
N ALA A 13 0.56 15.78 3.19
CA ALA A 13 -0.42 16.81 3.58
C ALA A 13 -0.86 16.72 5.05
N GLN A 14 -0.80 15.52 5.65
CA GLN A 14 -1.11 15.30 7.05
C GLN A 14 0.06 15.56 8.02
N LEU A 15 1.28 15.78 7.51
CA LEU A 15 2.40 16.19 8.35
C LEU A 15 2.20 17.64 8.81
N PRO A 16 2.59 18.00 10.05
CA PRO A 16 2.52 19.37 10.53
C PRO A 16 3.31 20.34 9.63
N ASP A 17 2.82 21.56 9.47
CA ASP A 17 3.43 22.58 8.59
C ASP A 17 4.90 22.84 8.90
N HIS A 18 5.25 22.92 10.19
CA HIS A 18 6.63 23.11 10.63
C HIS A 18 7.58 21.95 10.26
N ILE A 19 7.03 20.75 10.00
CA ILE A 19 7.82 19.61 9.49
C ILE A 19 7.91 19.68 7.98
N ARG A 20 6.81 19.99 7.30
CA ARG A 20 6.79 20.11 5.83
C ARG A 20 7.72 21.20 5.31
N SER A 21 7.81 22.33 6.01
CA SER A 21 8.69 23.43 5.63
C SER A 21 10.19 23.15 5.80
N GLN A 22 10.55 22.09 6.53
CA GLN A 22 11.95 21.70 6.81
C GLN A 22 12.48 20.63 5.85
N VAL A 23 11.65 20.09 4.94
CA VAL A 23 12.04 18.98 4.07
C VAL A 23 11.65 19.23 2.62
N ALA A 24 12.53 18.87 1.69
CA ALA A 24 12.18 18.69 0.29
C ALA A 24 11.55 17.30 0.11
N VAL A 25 10.40 17.24 -0.56
CA VAL A 25 9.67 15.98 -0.76
C VAL A 25 9.95 15.43 -2.15
N ILE A 26 10.75 14.37 -2.20
CA ILE A 26 11.03 13.63 -3.44
C ILE A 26 10.05 12.45 -3.55
N HIS A 27 9.43 12.29 -4.70
CA HIS A 27 8.52 11.19 -5.01
C HIS A 27 9.24 10.12 -5.84
N SER A 28 9.45 8.97 -5.23
CA SER A 28 10.04 7.79 -5.87
C SER A 28 9.19 6.56 -5.54
N PRO A 29 8.02 6.40 -6.18
CA PRO A 29 7.18 5.24 -5.94
C PRO A 29 7.91 3.97 -6.38
N LEU A 30 8.09 3.04 -5.44
CA LEU A 30 8.78 1.76 -5.68
C LEU A 30 7.84 0.66 -6.18
N LEU A 31 6.57 1.00 -6.36
CA LEU A 31 5.54 0.08 -6.82
C LEU A 31 4.49 0.85 -7.63
N LYS A 32 4.19 0.33 -8.81
CA LYS A 32 3.11 0.78 -9.68
C LYS A 32 2.03 -0.30 -9.77
N ILE A 33 0.78 0.11 -9.71
CA ILE A 33 -0.36 -0.75 -10.01
C ILE A 33 -0.65 -0.62 -11.49
N GLU A 34 -0.59 -1.72 -12.21
CA GLU A 34 -0.92 -1.79 -13.63
C GLU A 34 -2.16 -2.66 -13.83
N PRO A 35 -3.25 -2.11 -14.38
CA PRO A 35 -4.37 -2.91 -14.85
C PRO A 35 -3.90 -3.93 -15.89
N LEU A 36 -4.49 -5.12 -15.86
CA LEU A 36 -4.27 -6.14 -16.88
C LEU A 36 -5.33 -5.97 -17.99
N GLU A 37 -4.90 -6.13 -19.22
CA GLU A 37 -5.79 -6.19 -20.38
C GLU A 37 -6.43 -7.58 -20.45
N VAL A 38 -7.42 -7.82 -19.61
CA VAL A 38 -8.14 -9.10 -19.52
C VAL A 38 -9.63 -8.89 -19.70
N ALA A 39 -10.28 -9.78 -20.43
CA ALA A 39 -11.73 -9.86 -20.45
C ALA A 39 -12.20 -10.43 -19.09
N VAL A 40 -13.16 -9.77 -18.47
CA VAL A 40 -13.78 -10.22 -17.23
C VAL A 40 -15.26 -10.52 -17.50
N GLU A 41 -15.66 -11.76 -17.26
CA GLU A 41 -17.06 -12.19 -17.40
C GLU A 41 -17.81 -11.93 -16.10
N PHE A 42 -18.65 -10.91 -16.10
CA PHE A 42 -19.49 -10.52 -14.98
C PHE A 42 -20.88 -11.16 -14.98
N ASP A 43 -21.35 -11.60 -16.14
CA ASP A 43 -22.77 -11.93 -16.39
C ASP A 43 -23.30 -13.02 -15.47
N ASP A 44 -22.49 -14.02 -15.16
CA ASP A 44 -22.85 -15.10 -14.26
C ASP A 44 -22.60 -14.81 -12.78
N SER A 45 -22.00 -13.65 -12.46
CA SER A 45 -21.60 -13.37 -11.08
C SER A 45 -22.72 -12.71 -10.30
N ALA A 46 -23.11 -13.32 -9.18
CA ALA A 46 -24.14 -12.79 -8.29
C ALA A 46 -23.59 -11.72 -7.32
N GLY A 47 -22.28 -11.63 -7.15
CA GLY A 47 -21.59 -10.64 -6.33
C GLY A 47 -20.10 -10.60 -6.58
N LEU A 48 -19.47 -9.48 -6.25
CA LEU A 48 -18.02 -9.26 -6.36
C LEU A 48 -17.35 -9.29 -5.00
N ILE A 49 -16.08 -9.68 -4.98
CA ILE A 49 -15.23 -9.61 -3.80
C ILE A 49 -14.04 -8.73 -4.11
N PHE A 50 -13.77 -7.75 -3.23
CA PHE A 50 -12.61 -6.90 -3.27
C PHE A 50 -11.83 -6.96 -1.96
N THR A 51 -10.59 -7.44 -2.02
CA THR A 51 -9.68 -7.47 -0.86
C THR A 51 -8.72 -6.28 -0.81
N SER A 52 -8.81 -5.37 -1.80
CA SER A 52 -7.96 -4.19 -1.92
C SER A 52 -8.62 -3.10 -2.74
N ALA A 53 -8.43 -1.84 -2.36
CA ALA A 53 -8.85 -0.69 -3.16
C ALA A 53 -8.18 -0.65 -4.55
N ASN A 54 -7.00 -1.27 -4.72
CA ASN A 54 -6.37 -1.40 -6.04
C ASN A 54 -7.21 -2.29 -6.98
N GLY A 55 -7.83 -3.36 -6.44
CA GLY A 55 -8.75 -4.19 -7.20
C GLY A 55 -9.99 -3.43 -7.65
N VAL A 56 -10.55 -2.61 -6.76
CA VAL A 56 -11.67 -1.72 -7.08
C VAL A 56 -11.29 -0.74 -8.19
N ASN A 57 -10.16 -0.06 -8.06
CA ASN A 57 -9.70 0.93 -9.05
C ASN A 57 -9.42 0.28 -10.42
N ALA A 58 -8.87 -0.92 -10.45
CA ALA A 58 -8.68 -1.66 -11.70
C ALA A 58 -10.01 -2.10 -12.30
N ALA A 59 -10.96 -2.59 -11.48
CA ALA A 59 -12.28 -2.98 -11.93
C ALA A 59 -13.10 -1.78 -12.45
N ALA A 60 -12.91 -0.59 -11.89
CA ALA A 60 -13.58 0.63 -12.34
C ALA A 60 -13.18 1.07 -13.75
N LEU A 61 -12.03 0.61 -14.25
CA LEU A 61 -11.57 0.84 -15.63
C LEU A 61 -12.19 -0.15 -16.64
N LEU A 62 -12.80 -1.22 -16.16
CA LEU A 62 -13.49 -2.17 -17.01
C LEU A 62 -14.87 -1.61 -17.38
N ASN A 63 -15.23 -1.68 -18.66
CA ASN A 63 -16.58 -1.35 -19.11
C ASN A 63 -17.53 -2.46 -18.65
N VAL A 64 -18.27 -2.19 -17.58
CA VAL A 64 -19.24 -3.16 -17.04
C VAL A 64 -20.65 -2.58 -17.13
N ASP A 65 -21.51 -3.27 -17.86
CA ASP A 65 -22.94 -2.92 -17.98
C ASP A 65 -23.70 -3.24 -16.68
N ARG A 66 -23.21 -4.18 -15.89
CA ARG A 66 -23.82 -4.63 -14.65
C ARG A 66 -22.85 -4.50 -13.47
N ARG A 67 -23.32 -3.93 -12.37
CA ARG A 67 -22.59 -3.81 -11.11
C ARG A 67 -23.24 -4.65 -10.02
N PRO A 68 -22.87 -5.94 -9.87
CA PRO A 68 -23.35 -6.76 -8.77
C PRO A 68 -22.95 -6.19 -7.41
N PRO A 69 -23.62 -6.59 -6.30
CA PRO A 69 -23.20 -6.23 -4.95
C PRO A 69 -21.72 -6.56 -4.71
N ALA A 70 -21.02 -5.71 -3.99
CA ALA A 70 -19.58 -5.87 -3.71
C ALA A 70 -19.32 -6.12 -2.22
N TYR A 71 -18.55 -7.15 -1.93
CA TYR A 71 -18.14 -7.55 -0.57
C TYR A 71 -16.68 -7.20 -0.38
N CYS A 72 -16.38 -6.32 0.58
CA CYS A 72 -15.07 -5.68 0.68
C CYS A 72 -14.35 -6.01 2.00
N VAL A 73 -13.02 -6.06 1.93
CA VAL A 73 -12.14 -6.07 3.10
C VAL A 73 -11.73 -4.66 3.46
N GLY A 74 -12.06 -4.25 4.67
CA GLY A 74 -11.65 -2.98 5.26
C GLY A 74 -12.36 -1.73 4.73
N PRO A 75 -12.33 -0.64 5.52
CA PRO A 75 -13.09 0.57 5.20
C PRO A 75 -12.60 1.26 3.94
N ALA A 76 -11.29 1.29 3.68
CA ALA A 76 -10.73 1.97 2.51
C ALA A 76 -11.14 1.29 1.18
N THR A 77 -11.22 -0.04 1.15
CA THR A 77 -11.69 -0.80 -0.02
C THR A 77 -13.17 -0.60 -0.24
N THR A 78 -13.96 -0.62 0.84
CA THR A 78 -15.40 -0.41 0.80
C THR A 78 -15.73 0.99 0.28
N GLN A 79 -15.07 2.02 0.82
CA GLN A 79 -15.25 3.39 0.36
C GLN A 79 -14.89 3.55 -1.12
N ALA A 80 -13.76 3.00 -1.55
CA ALA A 80 -13.35 3.03 -2.96
C ALA A 80 -14.40 2.37 -3.87
N ALA A 81 -15.01 1.26 -3.43
CA ALA A 81 -16.04 0.56 -4.19
C ALA A 81 -17.34 1.39 -4.27
N GLN A 82 -17.74 2.03 -3.19
CA GLN A 82 -18.89 2.95 -3.15
C GLN A 82 -18.65 4.17 -4.04
N ASP A 83 -17.48 4.80 -3.96
CA ASP A 83 -17.10 5.95 -4.80
C ASP A 83 -17.09 5.57 -6.30
N ALA A 84 -16.75 4.33 -6.63
CA ALA A 84 -16.79 3.79 -7.97
C ALA A 84 -18.19 3.31 -8.40
N GLY A 85 -19.22 3.47 -7.54
CA GLY A 85 -20.63 3.22 -7.84
C GLY A 85 -21.08 1.76 -7.66
N TRP A 86 -20.38 0.93 -6.89
CA TRP A 86 -20.87 -0.37 -6.45
C TRP A 86 -21.70 -0.26 -5.18
N ASP A 87 -22.73 -1.11 -5.06
CA ASP A 87 -23.39 -1.37 -3.78
C ASP A 87 -22.44 -2.23 -2.93
N ALA A 88 -21.60 -1.54 -2.13
CA ALA A 88 -20.49 -2.16 -1.45
C ALA A 88 -20.69 -2.25 0.06
N GLN A 89 -20.49 -3.46 0.60
CA GLN A 89 -20.56 -3.79 2.01
C GLN A 89 -19.21 -4.26 2.54
N MET A 90 -18.78 -3.70 3.68
CA MET A 90 -17.61 -4.21 4.41
C MET A 90 -17.99 -5.51 5.15
N LEU A 91 -17.29 -6.61 4.88
CA LEU A 91 -17.51 -7.89 5.54
C LEU A 91 -16.35 -8.36 6.41
N GLY A 92 -15.45 -7.46 6.77
CA GLY A 92 -14.35 -7.73 7.69
C GLY A 92 -13.17 -6.79 7.47
N ALA A 93 -12.28 -6.75 8.45
CA ALA A 93 -11.01 -6.01 8.35
C ALA A 93 -9.90 -6.86 7.71
N THR A 94 -10.08 -8.19 7.68
CA THR A 94 -9.15 -9.16 7.10
C THR A 94 -9.85 -10.10 6.11
N ALA A 95 -9.06 -10.82 5.30
CA ALA A 95 -9.57 -11.82 4.37
C ALA A 95 -10.24 -13.00 5.13
N GLU A 96 -9.72 -13.34 6.30
CA GLU A 96 -10.27 -14.37 7.17
C GLU A 96 -11.68 -14.01 7.65
N GLU A 97 -11.85 -12.77 8.13
CA GLU A 97 -13.16 -12.27 8.57
C GLU A 97 -14.15 -12.19 7.42
N LEU A 98 -13.70 -11.71 6.25
CA LEU A 98 -14.54 -11.66 5.05
C LEU A 98 -15.06 -13.05 4.68
N VAL A 99 -14.19 -14.07 4.63
CA VAL A 99 -14.58 -15.46 4.34
C VAL A 99 -15.59 -15.95 5.37
N ALA A 100 -15.31 -15.78 6.66
CA ALA A 100 -16.22 -16.21 7.73
C ALA A 100 -17.60 -15.54 7.65
N ASN A 101 -17.64 -14.25 7.32
CA ASN A 101 -18.88 -13.49 7.23
C ASN A 101 -19.65 -13.79 5.93
N LEU A 102 -18.99 -14.05 4.80
CA LEU A 102 -19.64 -14.52 3.57
C LEU A 102 -20.29 -15.90 3.78
N LEU A 103 -19.65 -16.82 4.49
CA LEU A 103 -20.22 -18.12 4.79
C LEU A 103 -21.43 -18.05 5.73
N LYS A 104 -21.49 -17.05 6.61
CA LYS A 104 -22.69 -16.77 7.44
C LYS A 104 -23.80 -16.10 6.62
N LEU A 105 -23.44 -15.11 5.80
CA LEU A 105 -24.38 -14.35 4.96
C LEU A 105 -25.05 -15.21 3.87
N LYS A 106 -24.29 -16.17 3.32
CA LYS A 106 -24.72 -17.06 2.22
C LYS A 106 -25.36 -16.29 1.06
N PRO A 107 -24.66 -15.31 0.46
CA PRO A 107 -25.20 -14.60 -0.69
C PRO A 107 -25.43 -15.55 -1.85
N ARG A 108 -26.17 -15.06 -2.88
CA ARG A 108 -26.29 -15.82 -4.13
C ARG A 108 -24.91 -16.06 -4.73
N SER A 109 -24.68 -17.20 -5.33
CA SER A 109 -23.44 -17.57 -6.01
C SER A 109 -23.70 -17.86 -7.50
N PRO A 110 -22.69 -17.88 -8.36
CA PRO A 110 -21.27 -17.73 -8.02
C PRO A 110 -20.86 -16.30 -7.68
N LEU A 111 -19.82 -16.16 -6.84
CA LEU A 111 -19.15 -14.90 -6.59
C LEU A 111 -17.91 -14.78 -7.48
N LEU A 112 -17.42 -13.55 -7.69
CA LEU A 112 -16.21 -13.28 -8.45
C LEU A 112 -15.24 -12.41 -7.61
N HIS A 113 -14.08 -12.98 -7.25
CA HIS A 113 -13.01 -12.25 -6.56
C HIS A 113 -12.10 -11.58 -7.58
N LEU A 114 -12.22 -10.28 -7.74
CA LEU A 114 -11.35 -9.46 -8.57
C LEU A 114 -10.11 -9.05 -7.76
N ARG A 115 -8.94 -9.54 -8.16
CA ARG A 115 -7.72 -9.44 -7.37
C ARG A 115 -6.49 -9.04 -8.18
N GLY A 116 -5.39 -8.77 -7.49
CA GLY A 116 -4.08 -8.68 -8.11
C GLY A 116 -3.48 -10.07 -8.40
N GLU A 117 -2.51 -10.16 -9.31
CA GLU A 117 -1.75 -11.40 -9.56
C GLU A 117 -1.22 -12.00 -8.26
N HIS A 118 -0.70 -11.15 -7.38
CA HIS A 118 -0.27 -11.57 -6.04
C HIS A 118 -1.37 -11.25 -5.02
N SER A 119 -2.11 -12.26 -4.61
CA SER A 119 -3.07 -12.19 -3.51
C SER A 119 -2.69 -13.15 -2.39
N ARG A 120 -3.18 -12.85 -1.17
CA ARG A 120 -3.01 -13.70 0.00
C ARG A 120 -4.37 -14.22 0.46
N GLY A 121 -4.34 -15.34 1.19
CA GLY A 121 -5.52 -15.84 1.90
C GLY A 121 -6.41 -16.79 1.11
N ASN A 122 -6.10 -17.09 -0.18
CA ASN A 122 -6.87 -18.06 -1.00
C ASN A 122 -8.39 -17.95 -0.82
N VAL A 123 -8.93 -16.72 -0.93
CA VAL A 123 -10.33 -16.40 -0.61
C VAL A 123 -11.30 -17.23 -1.45
N ALA A 124 -11.10 -17.30 -2.77
CA ALA A 124 -11.99 -18.02 -3.67
C ALA A 124 -11.97 -19.55 -3.41
N GLY A 125 -10.79 -20.13 -3.21
CA GLY A 125 -10.67 -21.55 -2.89
C GLY A 125 -11.39 -21.90 -1.61
N ARG A 126 -11.14 -21.16 -0.53
CA ARG A 126 -11.76 -21.38 0.79
C ARG A 126 -13.29 -21.27 0.78
N LEU A 127 -13.82 -20.29 0.05
CA LEU A 127 -15.27 -20.13 -0.09
C LEU A 127 -15.88 -21.30 -0.86
N THR A 128 -15.25 -21.69 -1.98
CA THR A 128 -15.71 -22.79 -2.82
C THR A 128 -15.67 -24.13 -2.09
N GLU A 129 -14.58 -24.43 -1.37
CA GLU A 129 -14.45 -25.62 -0.52
C GLU A 129 -15.53 -25.68 0.58
N SER A 130 -15.98 -24.50 1.03
CA SER A 130 -17.05 -24.36 2.02
C SER A 130 -18.47 -24.28 1.41
N GLY A 131 -18.64 -24.55 0.11
CA GLY A 131 -19.93 -24.62 -0.57
C GLY A 131 -20.45 -23.30 -1.15
N LEU A 132 -19.68 -22.21 -1.09
CA LEU A 132 -20.01 -20.94 -1.72
C LEU A 132 -19.15 -20.75 -2.99
N THR A 133 -19.67 -21.22 -4.12
CA THR A 133 -18.96 -21.16 -5.41
C THR A 133 -18.42 -19.76 -5.68
N THR A 134 -17.10 -19.67 -5.78
CA THR A 134 -16.40 -18.40 -5.99
C THR A 134 -15.30 -18.58 -7.02
N ARG A 135 -15.35 -17.80 -8.10
CA ARG A 135 -14.28 -17.69 -9.09
C ARG A 135 -13.34 -16.56 -8.71
N GLU A 136 -12.13 -16.59 -9.24
CA GLU A 136 -11.19 -15.46 -9.08
C GLU A 136 -10.59 -15.07 -10.42
N GLN A 137 -10.35 -13.76 -10.57
CA GLN A 137 -9.74 -13.20 -11.76
C GLN A 137 -8.70 -12.15 -11.37
N PRO A 138 -7.42 -12.35 -11.70
CA PRO A 138 -6.44 -11.29 -11.65
C PRO A 138 -6.78 -10.21 -12.68
N ILE A 139 -6.87 -8.95 -12.22
CA ILE A 139 -7.20 -7.80 -13.06
C ILE A 139 -6.16 -6.67 -12.96
N TYR A 140 -5.17 -6.81 -12.11
CA TYR A 140 -4.03 -5.91 -12.02
C TYR A 140 -2.78 -6.65 -11.55
N ARG A 141 -1.63 -6.09 -11.87
CA ARG A 141 -0.34 -6.50 -11.30
C ARG A 141 0.32 -5.35 -10.55
N GLN A 142 1.24 -5.73 -9.69
CA GLN A 142 2.11 -4.81 -8.96
C GLN A 142 3.51 -4.89 -9.56
N GLN A 143 3.87 -3.90 -10.34
CA GLN A 143 5.21 -3.77 -10.90
C GLN A 143 6.12 -3.07 -9.88
N LEU A 144 7.26 -3.68 -9.57
CA LEU A 144 8.32 -3.04 -8.79
C LEU A 144 9.10 -2.08 -9.68
N LEU A 145 9.45 -0.93 -9.12
CA LEU A 145 10.13 0.15 -9.84
C LEU A 145 11.50 0.42 -9.20
N PRO A 146 12.49 0.89 -10.00
CA PRO A 146 13.71 1.46 -9.46
C PRO A 146 13.44 2.78 -8.73
N LEU A 147 14.46 3.37 -8.14
CA LEU A 147 14.40 4.76 -7.70
C LEU A 147 14.14 5.68 -8.89
N SER A 148 13.41 6.77 -8.67
CA SER A 148 13.33 7.83 -9.68
C SER A 148 14.70 8.52 -9.86
N ASP A 149 14.91 9.15 -11.01
CA ASP A 149 16.18 9.87 -11.29
C ASP A 149 16.46 10.92 -10.20
N GLU A 150 15.44 11.67 -9.78
CA GLU A 150 15.54 12.65 -8.68
C GLU A 150 15.97 11.98 -7.35
N ALA A 151 15.39 10.82 -7.01
CA ALA A 151 15.76 10.10 -5.80
C ALA A 151 17.16 9.48 -5.90
N SER A 152 17.57 9.03 -7.07
CA SER A 152 18.92 8.51 -7.32
C SER A 152 19.96 9.61 -7.20
N GLN A 153 19.71 10.78 -7.76
CA GLN A 153 20.59 11.96 -7.62
C GLN A 153 20.70 12.42 -6.16
N ALA A 154 19.55 12.46 -5.43
CA ALA A 154 19.57 12.80 -4.01
C ALA A 154 20.33 11.76 -3.18
N ALA A 155 20.28 10.47 -3.55
CA ALA A 155 20.99 9.40 -2.86
C ALA A 155 22.53 9.49 -2.98
N GLU A 156 23.04 10.20 -3.98
CA GLU A 156 24.47 10.46 -4.18
C GLU A 156 24.92 11.78 -3.50
N ALA A 157 23.97 12.61 -3.09
CA ALA A 157 24.27 13.89 -2.45
C ALA A 157 24.67 13.67 -0.97
N ASN A 158 25.42 14.63 -0.40
CA ASN A 158 25.80 14.60 1.02
C ASN A 158 24.74 15.24 1.92
N GLN A 159 23.45 14.99 1.62
CA GLN A 159 22.33 15.49 2.43
C GLN A 159 21.54 14.34 3.01
N PRO A 160 21.06 14.45 4.26
CA PRO A 160 20.29 13.39 4.91
C PRO A 160 19.01 13.05 4.15
N ILE A 161 18.77 11.77 3.96
CA ILE A 161 17.54 11.26 3.34
C ILE A 161 16.70 10.53 4.37
N ILE A 162 15.44 10.90 4.48
CA ILE A 162 14.46 10.17 5.28
C ILE A 162 13.55 9.38 4.33
N ALA A 163 13.64 8.05 4.38
CA ALA A 163 12.83 7.15 3.56
C ALA A 163 11.75 6.44 4.39
N PRO A 164 10.46 6.82 4.24
CA PRO A 164 9.35 6.13 4.87
C PRO A 164 8.88 4.94 4.03
N LEU A 165 8.84 3.73 4.65
CA LEU A 165 8.44 2.47 4.04
C LEU A 165 7.15 1.95 4.70
N PHE A 166 6.16 1.58 3.88
CA PHE A 166 4.80 1.25 4.33
C PHE A 166 4.41 -0.21 4.10
N SER A 167 5.30 -1.03 3.58
CA SER A 167 5.06 -2.47 3.41
C SER A 167 6.38 -3.25 3.30
N PRO A 168 6.39 -4.53 3.71
CA PRO A 168 7.58 -5.38 3.56
C PRO A 168 8.04 -5.49 2.10
N ARG A 169 7.10 -5.50 1.14
CA ARG A 169 7.42 -5.60 -0.30
C ARG A 169 8.16 -4.38 -0.81
N THR A 170 7.67 -3.18 -0.49
CA THR A 170 8.34 -1.93 -0.89
C THR A 170 9.64 -1.69 -0.11
N ALA A 171 9.74 -2.18 1.12
CA ALA A 171 10.98 -2.13 1.89
C ALA A 171 12.06 -3.03 1.29
N ARG A 172 11.70 -4.23 0.84
CA ARG A 172 12.62 -5.13 0.12
C ARG A 172 13.07 -4.49 -1.18
N GLN A 173 12.13 -3.98 -1.99
CA GLN A 173 12.48 -3.27 -3.24
C GLN A 173 13.41 -2.09 -2.97
N PHE A 174 13.15 -1.30 -1.91
CA PHE A 174 14.04 -0.22 -1.53
C PHE A 174 15.44 -0.71 -1.21
N ALA A 175 15.56 -1.78 -0.42
CA ALA A 175 16.84 -2.37 -0.08
C ALA A 175 17.60 -2.89 -1.31
N ASP A 176 16.89 -3.47 -2.26
CA ASP A 176 17.48 -4.03 -3.49
C ASP A 176 17.98 -2.94 -4.46
N VAL A 177 17.33 -1.76 -4.47
CA VAL A 177 17.67 -0.68 -5.42
C VAL A 177 18.46 0.48 -4.81
N TRP A 178 18.63 0.51 -3.48
CA TRP A 178 19.40 1.55 -2.82
C TRP A 178 20.91 1.34 -3.01
N ALA A 179 21.54 2.24 -3.74
CA ALA A 179 22.98 2.24 -3.96
C ALA A 179 23.64 3.58 -3.52
N GLY A 180 22.88 4.43 -2.84
CA GLY A 180 23.34 5.77 -2.46
C GLY A 180 24.33 5.79 -1.29
N SER A 181 25.11 6.86 -1.21
CA SER A 181 26.06 7.15 -0.13
C SER A 181 25.54 8.19 0.88
N ALA A 182 24.40 8.84 0.58
CA ALA A 182 23.80 9.83 1.45
C ALA A 182 23.48 9.26 2.85
N PRO A 183 23.60 10.05 3.94
CA PRO A 183 23.16 9.65 5.27
C PRO A 183 21.68 9.24 5.25
N LEU A 184 21.40 7.97 5.53
CA LEU A 184 20.08 7.37 5.34
C LEU A 184 19.37 7.18 6.68
N TRP A 185 18.15 7.69 6.78
CA TRP A 185 17.27 7.57 7.92
C TRP A 185 15.98 6.85 7.47
N LEU A 186 15.59 5.81 8.17
CA LEU A 186 14.53 4.92 7.76
C LEU A 186 13.34 4.98 8.72
N ALA A 187 12.13 5.10 8.19
CA ALA A 187 10.90 4.91 8.95
C ALA A 187 10.14 3.71 8.39
N ALA A 188 9.88 2.71 9.24
CA ALA A 188 9.13 1.51 8.86
C ALA A 188 7.78 1.47 9.59
N ILE A 189 6.71 1.10 8.88
CA ILE A 189 5.37 1.03 9.48
C ILE A 189 5.20 -0.14 10.46
N SER A 190 6.06 -1.16 10.38
CA SER A 190 6.02 -2.36 11.22
C SER A 190 7.37 -3.07 11.26
N GLU A 191 7.57 -4.00 12.19
CA GLU A 191 8.76 -4.86 12.26
C GLU A 191 8.98 -5.64 10.95
N ALA A 192 7.92 -6.22 10.39
CA ALA A 192 8.01 -6.94 9.12
C ALA A 192 8.48 -6.04 7.96
N THR A 193 8.18 -4.74 8.02
CA THR A 193 8.66 -3.75 7.04
C THR A 193 10.11 -3.35 7.31
N ALA A 194 10.52 -3.33 8.57
CA ALA A 194 11.89 -2.99 8.98
C ALA A 194 12.90 -4.09 8.60
N GLU A 195 12.47 -5.35 8.61
CA GLU A 195 13.38 -6.50 8.44
C GLU A 195 14.23 -6.46 7.17
N PRO A 196 13.69 -6.23 5.97
CA PRO A 196 14.50 -6.10 4.74
C PRO A 196 15.49 -4.92 4.79
N LEU A 197 15.19 -3.88 5.55
CA LEU A 197 16.00 -2.67 5.62
C LEU A 197 17.27 -2.82 6.45
N LYS A 198 17.36 -3.85 7.29
CA LYS A 198 18.53 -4.13 8.15
C LYS A 198 19.77 -4.52 7.34
N THR A 199 19.64 -4.83 6.06
CA THR A 199 20.76 -5.10 5.16
C THR A 199 21.47 -3.83 4.68
N LEU A 200 20.83 -2.67 4.85
CA LEU A 200 21.37 -1.38 4.43
C LEU A 200 22.25 -0.75 5.52
N ARG A 201 23.19 0.09 5.09
CA ARG A 201 23.83 1.04 6.01
C ARG A 201 22.90 2.24 6.22
N PHE A 202 22.57 2.57 7.45
CA PHE A 202 21.72 3.69 7.82
C PHE A 202 22.14 4.29 9.16
N GLU A 203 21.80 5.57 9.37
CA GLU A 203 22.06 6.29 10.62
C GLU A 203 21.05 5.87 11.71
N ARG A 204 19.78 5.73 11.32
CA ARG A 204 18.72 5.32 12.25
C ARG A 204 17.55 4.66 11.49
N LEU A 205 17.01 3.61 12.10
CA LEU A 205 15.74 3.00 11.72
C LEU A 205 14.71 3.23 12.83
N LYS A 206 13.61 3.88 12.52
CA LYS A 206 12.48 4.08 13.44
C LYS A 206 11.27 3.28 12.96
N ILE A 207 10.79 2.39 13.81
CA ILE A 207 9.56 1.62 13.56
C ILE A 207 8.39 2.38 14.21
N ALA A 208 7.26 2.45 13.52
CA ALA A 208 6.05 3.02 14.06
C ALA A 208 5.51 2.14 15.21
N ASP A 209 5.01 2.77 16.25
CA ASP A 209 4.54 2.07 17.45
C ASP A 209 3.32 1.15 17.15
N GLU A 210 2.56 1.48 16.11
CA GLU A 210 1.44 0.70 15.54
C GLU A 210 1.45 0.88 14.02
N PRO A 211 0.94 -0.08 13.22
CA PRO A 211 0.96 0.02 11.76
C PRO A 211 -0.16 0.92 11.21
N THR A 212 -0.24 2.14 11.73
CA THR A 212 -1.23 3.16 11.34
C THR A 212 -0.56 4.39 10.72
N PRO A 213 -1.27 5.14 9.85
CA PRO A 213 -0.75 6.37 9.25
C PRO A 213 -0.28 7.39 10.31
N ASP A 214 -1.03 7.59 11.38
CA ASP A 214 -0.71 8.54 12.44
C ASP A 214 0.60 8.19 13.18
N LYS A 215 0.81 6.91 13.47
CA LYS A 215 2.05 6.46 14.13
C LYS A 215 3.24 6.56 13.18
N MET A 216 3.03 6.32 11.90
CA MET A 216 4.06 6.51 10.88
C MET A 216 4.44 7.99 10.73
N GLN A 217 3.48 8.92 10.76
CA GLN A 217 3.76 10.36 10.79
C GLN A 217 4.59 10.76 12.03
N LYS A 218 4.25 10.21 13.20
CA LYS A 218 5.03 10.43 14.43
C LYS A 218 6.47 9.91 14.29
N ALA A 219 6.66 8.76 13.65
CA ALA A 219 8.00 8.21 13.39
C ALA A 219 8.81 9.14 12.47
N VAL A 220 8.23 9.57 11.34
CA VAL A 220 8.86 10.50 10.40
C VAL A 220 9.18 11.84 11.09
N LYS A 221 8.23 12.44 11.82
CA LYS A 221 8.45 13.68 12.58
C LYS A 221 9.64 13.56 13.54
N LYS A 222 9.76 12.42 14.27
CA LYS A 222 10.90 12.19 15.19
C LYS A 222 12.23 12.17 14.43
N LEU A 223 12.27 11.57 13.24
CA LEU A 223 13.46 11.54 12.40
C LEU A 223 13.82 12.93 11.86
N VAL A 224 12.87 13.69 11.32
CA VAL A 224 13.09 15.07 10.85
C VAL A 224 13.67 15.92 11.99
N ASN A 225 13.03 15.94 13.16
CA ASN A 225 13.51 16.70 14.31
C ASN A 225 14.90 16.28 14.77
N HIS A 226 15.26 15.01 14.63
CA HIS A 226 16.59 14.53 14.99
C HIS A 226 17.64 14.99 13.99
N VAL A 227 17.38 14.83 12.68
CA VAL A 227 18.27 15.32 11.62
C VAL A 227 18.53 16.81 11.78
N MET A 228 17.50 17.63 11.97
CA MET A 228 17.64 19.09 12.14
C MET A 228 18.47 19.47 13.37
N ARG A 229 18.44 18.66 14.44
CA ARG A 229 19.30 18.90 15.62
C ARG A 229 20.77 18.55 15.37
N VAL A 230 21.02 17.50 14.61
CA VAL A 230 22.38 17.05 14.30
C VAL A 230 23.06 18.03 13.33
N GLU A 231 22.32 18.50 12.31
CA GLU A 231 22.85 19.46 11.33
C GLU A 231 22.84 20.90 11.84
N GLY A 232 21.96 21.26 12.76
CA GLY A 232 21.88 22.59 13.37
C GLY A 232 22.79 22.78 14.58
N ALA A 233 23.52 21.76 15.03
CA ALA A 233 24.57 21.94 16.02
C ALA A 233 25.80 22.58 15.33
N PRO A 234 26.24 23.80 15.72
CA PRO A 234 27.50 24.35 15.22
C PRO A 234 28.60 23.33 15.49
N GLY A 235 29.39 23.03 14.45
CA GLY A 235 30.50 22.08 14.52
C GLY A 235 31.33 22.33 15.76
N ALA A 236 31.51 21.27 16.53
CA ALA A 236 32.55 21.26 17.55
C ALA A 236 33.88 21.19 16.78
N ASP A 237 34.53 22.34 16.63
CA ASP A 237 35.96 22.45 16.30
C ASP A 237 36.82 21.88 17.44
#